data_9787190b7f9f57b24f3771fffdd92f8c
#
_entry.id   9787190b7f9f57b24f3771fffdd92f8c
#
_cell.length_a   1.000
_cell.length_b   1.000
_cell.length_c   1.000
_cell.angle_alpha   90.00
_cell.angle_beta   90.00
_cell.angle_gamma   90.00
#
_symmetry.space_group_name_H-M   'P 1'
#
loop_
_entity.id
_entity.type
_entity.pdbx_description
1 polymer ?
#
loop_
_entity_poly.entity_id
_entity_poly.type
_entity_poly.pdbx_seq_one_letter_code
_entity_poly.pdbx_strand_id
1 'polypeptide(L)'
;MLREEKVSSPHERIHMNVGFIGAGKVGGALGRYFVARGIPVTGYYDVHTPAAQRAAQHTATAAFPDVATLAASSDIIFLTVPDSVIAPAWHALRDACAEAGALKGKVICHCSGCMPACAIDDATSYGAHAASAHPLIAVSDPLMDLGVLEGAHITLEGDTEAVDALRELLSNLPNPLHTIDEGDKVRYHAAAVLASNLVLAPLAAAERLMTSCGFDEHDAREALEPLVRGNVDAFCARSAVGALTGPVERNDVATVEGHLRALDAHDPATARLYRALTFALIGIAQAKHPNRDYALLAATLE
;
A
#
# COMPACT_ATOMS: atom_id res chain seq x y z
N MET A 1 -24.83 -34.67 -40.80
CA MET A 1 -23.94 -34.97 -39.68
C MET A 1 -23.44 -33.64 -39.13
N LEU A 2 -24.19 -33.10 -38.19
CA LEU A 2 -23.80 -31.84 -37.48
C LEU A 2 -22.89 -32.25 -36.31
N ARG A 3 -21.69 -31.71 -36.25
CA ARG A 3 -20.79 -31.88 -35.10
C ARG A 3 -21.32 -31.01 -33.97
N GLU A 4 -21.72 -31.64 -32.89
CA GLU A 4 -21.98 -30.96 -31.61
C GLU A 4 -20.65 -30.43 -31.08
N GLU A 5 -20.51 -29.10 -31.03
CA GLU A 5 -19.45 -28.44 -30.25
C GLU A 5 -19.74 -28.69 -28.76
N LYS A 6 -18.84 -29.42 -28.12
CA LYS A 6 -18.81 -29.54 -26.66
C LYS A 6 -18.60 -28.16 -26.06
N VAL A 7 -19.67 -27.57 -25.54
CA VAL A 7 -19.59 -26.46 -24.58
C VAL A 7 -18.83 -26.98 -23.38
N SER A 8 -17.63 -26.40 -23.15
CA SER A 8 -16.84 -26.68 -21.97
C SER A 8 -17.67 -26.31 -20.72
N SER A 9 -17.76 -27.27 -19.79
CA SER A 9 -18.43 -27.10 -18.50
C SER A 9 -17.87 -25.84 -17.76
N PRO A 10 -18.71 -25.12 -17.00
CA PRO A 10 -18.23 -24.05 -16.13
C PRO A 10 -17.20 -24.67 -15.16
N HIS A 11 -16.00 -24.09 -15.10
CA HIS A 11 -15.00 -24.45 -14.10
C HIS A 11 -15.68 -24.49 -12.74
N GLU A 12 -15.63 -25.61 -12.03
CA GLU A 12 -15.97 -25.70 -10.62
C GLU A 12 -15.13 -24.64 -9.92
N ARG A 13 -15.80 -23.61 -9.38
CA ARG A 13 -15.11 -22.56 -8.61
C ARG A 13 -14.55 -23.24 -7.37
N ILE A 14 -13.25 -23.31 -7.28
CA ILE A 14 -12.59 -23.71 -6.05
C ILE A 14 -12.91 -22.61 -5.03
N HIS A 15 -13.79 -22.91 -4.07
CA HIS A 15 -14.13 -22.01 -2.99
C HIS A 15 -13.01 -22.06 -1.95
N MET A 16 -12.02 -21.16 -2.07
CA MET A 16 -10.99 -20.98 -1.05
C MET A 16 -11.53 -20.13 0.10
N ASN A 17 -11.46 -20.67 1.30
CA ASN A 17 -11.90 -20.02 2.53
C ASN A 17 -10.77 -19.16 3.10
N VAL A 18 -11.06 -17.90 3.43
CA VAL A 18 -10.08 -16.94 3.94
C VAL A 18 -10.25 -16.72 5.43
N GLY A 19 -9.17 -16.89 6.20
CA GLY A 19 -9.10 -16.52 7.61
C GLY A 19 -8.13 -15.35 7.85
N PHE A 20 -8.37 -14.57 8.89
CA PHE A 20 -7.54 -13.43 9.26
C PHE A 20 -6.93 -13.59 10.65
N ILE A 21 -5.61 -13.54 10.75
CA ILE A 21 -4.89 -13.35 12.01
C ILE A 21 -4.51 -11.86 12.11
N GLY A 22 -5.13 -11.16 13.06
CA GLY A 22 -5.13 -9.71 13.16
C GLY A 22 -6.43 -9.10 12.65
N ALA A 23 -7.18 -8.47 13.54
CA ALA A 23 -8.47 -7.84 13.28
C ALA A 23 -8.39 -6.31 13.39
N GLY A 24 -7.23 -5.74 13.05
CA GLY A 24 -6.97 -4.31 13.02
C GLY A 24 -7.55 -3.63 11.78
N LYS A 25 -6.97 -2.49 11.40
CA LYS A 25 -7.45 -1.68 10.27
C LYS A 25 -7.46 -2.47 8.96
N VAL A 26 -6.34 -3.12 8.61
CA VAL A 26 -6.19 -3.85 7.34
C VAL A 26 -7.08 -5.09 7.32
N GLY A 27 -7.01 -5.94 8.36
CA GLY A 27 -7.81 -7.18 8.43
C GLY A 27 -9.31 -6.89 8.43
N GLY A 28 -9.75 -5.89 9.18
CA GLY A 28 -11.16 -5.48 9.20
C GLY A 28 -11.65 -4.94 7.86
N ALA A 29 -10.89 -4.06 7.21
CA ALA A 29 -11.25 -3.49 5.92
C ALA A 29 -11.24 -4.55 4.79
N LEU A 30 -10.18 -5.37 4.69
CA LEU A 30 -10.09 -6.42 3.69
C LEU A 30 -11.17 -7.49 3.87
N GLY A 31 -11.43 -7.94 5.10
CA GLY A 31 -12.45 -8.95 5.33
C GLY A 31 -13.85 -8.45 4.95
N ARG A 32 -14.19 -7.19 5.28
CA ARG A 32 -15.45 -6.56 4.82
C ARG A 32 -15.49 -6.48 3.29
N TYR A 33 -14.38 -6.11 2.66
CA TYR A 33 -14.29 -6.00 1.21
C TYR A 33 -14.46 -7.39 0.56
N PHE A 34 -13.80 -8.41 1.07
CA PHE A 34 -13.92 -9.78 0.56
C PHE A 34 -15.34 -10.31 0.67
N VAL A 35 -15.98 -10.17 1.84
CA VAL A 35 -17.38 -10.57 2.03
C VAL A 35 -18.31 -9.83 1.06
N ALA A 36 -18.16 -8.51 0.92
CA ALA A 36 -18.96 -7.70 0.01
C ALA A 36 -18.80 -8.11 -1.46
N ARG A 37 -17.68 -8.77 -1.81
CA ARG A 37 -17.36 -9.28 -3.16
C ARG A 37 -17.57 -10.77 -3.32
N GLY A 38 -18.16 -11.43 -2.33
CA GLY A 38 -18.49 -12.86 -2.38
C GLY A 38 -17.31 -13.80 -2.21
N ILE A 39 -16.17 -13.32 -1.69
CA ILE A 39 -15.06 -14.17 -1.26
C ILE A 39 -15.41 -14.74 0.12
N PRO A 40 -15.36 -16.07 0.31
CA PRO A 40 -15.70 -16.70 1.58
C PRO A 40 -14.69 -16.34 2.68
N VAL A 41 -15.14 -15.64 3.71
CA VAL A 41 -14.35 -15.33 4.90
C VAL A 41 -14.84 -16.20 6.06
N THR A 42 -13.97 -17.03 6.64
CA THR A 42 -14.28 -17.87 7.80
C THR A 42 -14.36 -17.06 9.09
N GLY A 43 -13.47 -16.08 9.24
CA GLY A 43 -13.49 -15.17 10.39
C GLY A 43 -12.11 -14.68 10.79
N TYR A 44 -12.01 -14.31 12.06
CA TYR A 44 -10.86 -13.59 12.60
C TYR A 44 -10.36 -14.22 13.89
N TYR A 45 -9.04 -14.19 14.06
CA TYR A 45 -8.38 -14.32 15.34
C TYR A 45 -7.55 -13.05 15.64
N ASP A 46 -7.57 -12.58 16.85
CA ASP A 46 -6.71 -11.50 17.34
C ASP A 46 -6.39 -11.73 18.83
N VAL A 47 -5.16 -11.42 19.23
CA VAL A 47 -4.76 -11.48 20.65
C VAL A 47 -5.63 -10.57 21.54
N HIS A 48 -6.15 -9.50 20.94
CA HIS A 48 -7.17 -8.66 21.54
C HIS A 48 -8.56 -9.15 21.10
N THR A 49 -9.08 -10.18 21.76
CA THR A 49 -10.37 -10.82 21.44
C THR A 49 -11.50 -9.85 21.06
N PRO A 50 -11.70 -8.68 21.72
CA PRO A 50 -12.73 -7.73 21.29
C PRO A 50 -12.54 -7.18 19.87
N ALA A 51 -11.30 -7.13 19.34
CA ALA A 51 -11.07 -6.73 17.96
C ALA A 51 -11.58 -7.80 16.99
N ALA A 52 -11.24 -9.07 17.22
CA ALA A 52 -11.75 -10.19 16.43
C ALA A 52 -13.29 -10.25 16.45
N GLN A 53 -13.91 -10.06 17.62
CA GLN A 53 -15.36 -10.05 17.76
C GLN A 53 -16.02 -8.92 16.96
N ARG A 54 -15.47 -7.70 17.00
CA ARG A 54 -15.99 -6.56 16.21
C ARG A 54 -15.86 -6.82 14.71
N ALA A 55 -14.70 -7.30 14.25
CA ALA A 55 -14.49 -7.61 12.83
C ALA A 55 -15.45 -8.71 12.35
N ALA A 56 -15.61 -9.78 13.12
CA ALA A 56 -16.54 -10.87 12.86
C ALA A 56 -18.00 -10.38 12.80
N GLN A 57 -18.39 -9.47 13.70
CA GLN A 57 -19.74 -8.87 13.69
C GLN A 57 -19.99 -8.06 12.41
N HIS A 58 -19.01 -7.25 11.95
CA HIS A 58 -19.13 -6.45 10.73
C HIS A 58 -19.18 -7.27 9.44
N THR A 59 -18.68 -8.50 9.47
CA THR A 59 -18.64 -9.41 8.32
C THR A 59 -19.65 -10.55 8.42
N ALA A 60 -20.38 -10.67 9.53
CA ALA A 60 -21.26 -11.80 9.85
C ALA A 60 -20.52 -13.16 9.79
N THR A 61 -19.27 -13.18 10.29
CA THR A 61 -18.39 -14.37 10.32
C THR A 61 -18.04 -14.77 11.76
N ALA A 62 -17.07 -15.67 11.97
CA ALA A 62 -16.69 -16.16 13.27
C ALA A 62 -15.53 -15.36 13.89
N ALA A 63 -15.55 -15.18 15.22
CA ALA A 63 -14.37 -14.86 16.01
C ALA A 63 -13.81 -16.15 16.61
N PHE A 64 -12.60 -16.52 16.21
CA PHE A 64 -11.97 -17.76 16.65
C PHE A 64 -11.25 -17.60 18.00
N PRO A 65 -11.29 -18.61 18.88
CA PRO A 65 -10.62 -18.54 20.18
C PRO A 65 -9.10 -18.68 20.08
N ASP A 66 -8.61 -19.34 19.04
CA ASP A 66 -7.18 -19.61 18.80
C ASP A 66 -6.86 -19.70 17.30
N VAL A 67 -5.56 -19.68 16.98
CA VAL A 67 -5.08 -19.71 15.59
C VAL A 67 -5.24 -21.09 14.93
N ALA A 68 -5.22 -22.16 15.70
CA ALA A 68 -5.35 -23.52 15.17
C ALA A 68 -6.76 -23.79 14.65
N THR A 69 -7.78 -23.37 15.40
CA THR A 69 -9.19 -23.49 14.96
C THR A 69 -9.51 -22.62 13.76
N LEU A 70 -8.93 -21.43 13.66
CA LEU A 70 -9.01 -20.59 12.46
C LEU A 70 -8.33 -21.29 11.28
N ALA A 71 -7.12 -21.80 11.47
CA ALA A 71 -6.37 -22.48 10.42
C ALA A 71 -7.09 -23.72 9.89
N ALA A 72 -7.70 -24.53 10.77
CA ALA A 72 -8.47 -25.71 10.38
C ALA A 72 -9.65 -25.38 9.44
N SER A 73 -10.19 -24.16 9.53
CA SER A 73 -11.35 -23.69 8.76
C SER A 73 -10.98 -22.87 7.52
N SER A 74 -9.70 -22.63 7.25
CA SER A 74 -9.24 -21.70 6.22
C SER A 74 -8.24 -22.36 5.29
N ASP A 75 -8.31 -22.04 4.00
CA ASP A 75 -7.34 -22.45 2.98
C ASP A 75 -6.24 -21.39 2.81
N ILE A 76 -6.62 -20.13 2.93
CA ILE A 76 -5.73 -18.97 2.88
C ILE A 76 -5.83 -18.19 4.19
N ILE A 77 -4.71 -17.94 4.83
CA ILE A 77 -4.63 -17.23 6.11
C ILE A 77 -3.88 -15.93 5.92
N PHE A 78 -4.56 -14.81 6.10
CA PHE A 78 -3.95 -13.48 6.05
C PHE A 78 -3.43 -13.07 7.42
N LEU A 79 -2.13 -12.79 7.51
CA LEU A 79 -1.48 -12.17 8.67
C LEU A 79 -1.57 -10.65 8.52
N THR A 80 -2.60 -10.03 9.09
CA THR A 80 -2.88 -8.58 9.02
C THR A 80 -2.46 -7.90 10.32
N VAL A 81 -1.26 -8.21 10.76
CA VAL A 81 -0.59 -7.70 11.97
C VAL A 81 0.51 -6.70 11.58
N PRO A 82 1.04 -5.89 12.51
CA PRO A 82 2.20 -5.04 12.24
C PRO A 82 3.40 -5.83 11.74
N ASP A 83 4.24 -5.21 10.89
CA ASP A 83 5.38 -5.87 10.24
C ASP A 83 6.29 -6.63 11.23
N SER A 84 6.59 -6.01 12.37
CA SER A 84 7.41 -6.64 13.42
C SER A 84 6.76 -7.88 14.09
N VAL A 85 5.49 -8.12 13.82
CA VAL A 85 4.69 -9.22 14.42
C VAL A 85 4.40 -10.33 13.39
N ILE A 86 4.72 -10.15 12.10
CA ILE A 86 4.45 -11.15 11.05
C ILE A 86 5.14 -12.47 11.35
N ALA A 87 6.46 -12.48 11.54
CA ALA A 87 7.20 -13.70 11.87
C ALA A 87 6.76 -14.32 13.22
N PRO A 88 6.61 -13.56 14.33
CA PRO A 88 6.02 -14.10 15.56
C PRO A 88 4.62 -14.70 15.38
N ALA A 89 3.74 -14.10 14.58
CA ALA A 89 2.40 -14.62 14.33
C ALA A 89 2.44 -15.92 13.51
N TRP A 90 3.33 -16.00 12.52
CA TRP A 90 3.60 -17.23 11.80
C TRP A 90 4.09 -18.33 12.74
N HIS A 91 5.09 -18.06 13.58
CA HIS A 91 5.61 -19.05 14.52
C HIS A 91 4.54 -19.54 15.48
N ALA A 92 3.69 -18.65 16.01
CA ALA A 92 2.57 -19.02 16.85
C ALA A 92 1.55 -19.91 16.14
N LEU A 93 1.23 -19.62 14.87
CA LEU A 93 0.36 -20.44 14.04
C LEU A 93 0.96 -21.81 13.78
N ARG A 94 2.23 -21.85 13.35
CA ARG A 94 2.99 -23.07 13.08
C ARG A 94 3.02 -23.99 14.30
N ASP A 95 3.39 -23.42 15.46
CA ASP A 95 3.53 -24.19 16.71
C ASP A 95 2.18 -24.70 17.22
N ALA A 96 1.09 -23.93 17.05
CA ALA A 96 -0.27 -24.34 17.39
C ALA A 96 -0.81 -25.43 16.43
N CYS A 97 -0.30 -25.50 15.20
CA CYS A 97 -0.64 -26.48 14.17
C CYS A 97 0.41 -27.60 14.07
N ALA A 98 1.00 -28.00 15.19
CA ALA A 98 2.12 -28.98 15.24
C ALA A 98 1.78 -30.39 14.73
N GLU A 99 0.50 -30.72 14.53
CA GLU A 99 0.09 -31.97 13.91
C GLU A 99 0.58 -32.07 12.47
N ALA A 100 1.19 -33.19 12.11
CA ALA A 100 1.73 -33.41 10.78
C ALA A 100 0.65 -33.22 9.70
N GLY A 101 0.87 -32.22 8.82
CA GLY A 101 -0.02 -31.94 7.69
C GLY A 101 -1.16 -30.95 7.98
N ALA A 102 -1.29 -30.38 9.17
CA ALA A 102 -2.33 -29.40 9.48
C ALA A 102 -2.26 -28.12 8.60
N LEU A 103 -1.04 -27.75 8.16
CA LEU A 103 -0.79 -26.59 7.28
C LEU A 103 -0.60 -26.99 5.81
N LYS A 104 -0.68 -28.28 5.48
CA LYS A 104 -0.41 -28.77 4.12
C LYS A 104 -1.34 -28.13 3.09
N GLY A 105 -0.74 -27.54 2.05
CA GLY A 105 -1.44 -26.89 0.94
C GLY A 105 -2.08 -25.54 1.28
N LYS A 106 -1.93 -25.06 2.51
CA LYS A 106 -2.45 -23.73 2.89
C LYS A 106 -1.53 -22.62 2.41
N VAL A 107 -2.12 -21.49 2.07
CA VAL A 107 -1.41 -20.26 1.78
C VAL A 107 -1.39 -19.38 3.03
N ILE A 108 -0.20 -19.00 3.46
CA ILE A 108 0.01 -18.02 4.52
C ILE A 108 0.46 -16.73 3.86
N CYS A 109 -0.32 -15.68 4.01
CA CYS A 109 -0.13 -14.43 3.29
C CYS A 109 -0.12 -13.25 4.26
N HIS A 110 0.85 -12.33 4.14
CA HIS A 110 0.79 -11.07 4.87
C HIS A 110 0.53 -9.88 3.94
N CYS A 111 0.17 -8.72 4.54
CA CYS A 111 -0.16 -7.50 3.79
C CYS A 111 0.91 -6.41 3.89
N SER A 112 2.13 -6.71 4.36
CA SER A 112 3.22 -5.73 4.39
C SER A 112 3.66 -5.33 2.98
N GLY A 113 3.84 -4.03 2.78
CA GLY A 113 4.44 -3.50 1.55
C GLY A 113 5.96 -3.64 1.53
N CYS A 114 6.61 -3.71 2.70
CA CYS A 114 8.06 -3.72 2.85
C CYS A 114 8.63 -5.13 3.06
N MET A 115 7.99 -5.93 3.91
CA MET A 115 8.46 -7.28 4.24
C MET A 115 8.23 -8.23 3.06
N PRO A 116 9.24 -9.04 2.66
CA PRO A 116 9.05 -10.09 1.67
C PRO A 116 8.34 -11.31 2.28
N ALA A 117 7.80 -12.19 1.44
CA ALA A 117 7.12 -13.42 1.85
C ALA A 117 8.02 -14.36 2.67
N CYS A 118 9.33 -14.34 2.46
CA CYS A 118 10.30 -15.11 3.26
C CYS A 118 10.34 -14.72 4.75
N ALA A 119 9.64 -13.67 5.18
CA ALA A 119 9.36 -13.40 6.59
C ALA A 119 8.48 -14.50 7.24
N ILE A 120 7.80 -15.30 6.43
CA ILE A 120 7.08 -16.53 6.81
C ILE A 120 8.07 -17.70 6.56
N ASP A 121 9.09 -17.76 7.39
CA ASP A 121 10.19 -18.71 7.25
C ASP A 121 9.73 -20.17 7.37
N ASP A 122 10.45 -21.08 6.69
CA ASP A 122 10.19 -22.52 6.75
C ASP A 122 8.77 -22.99 6.41
N ALA A 123 7.91 -22.16 5.80
CA ALA A 123 6.52 -22.53 5.48
C ALA A 123 6.43 -23.85 4.70
N THR A 124 7.31 -24.04 3.70
CA THR A 124 7.38 -25.24 2.88
C THR A 124 7.74 -26.51 3.67
N SER A 125 8.48 -26.39 4.77
CA SER A 125 8.79 -27.51 5.68
C SER A 125 7.55 -28.05 6.39
N TYR A 126 6.50 -27.24 6.49
CA TYR A 126 5.18 -27.60 7.02
C TYR A 126 4.15 -27.86 5.92
N GLY A 127 4.60 -27.85 4.65
CA GLY A 127 3.76 -28.06 3.48
C GLY A 127 2.84 -26.89 3.16
N ALA A 128 3.08 -25.72 3.74
CA ALA A 128 2.41 -24.47 3.42
C ALA A 128 3.18 -23.66 2.38
N HIS A 129 2.53 -22.68 1.77
CA HIS A 129 3.12 -21.76 0.80
C HIS A 129 3.02 -20.33 1.33
N ALA A 130 4.12 -19.55 1.19
CA ALA A 130 4.22 -18.20 1.71
C ALA A 130 4.02 -17.15 0.61
N ALA A 131 3.26 -16.10 0.91
CA ALA A 131 3.13 -14.94 0.03
C ALA A 131 2.93 -13.63 0.78
N SER A 132 3.08 -12.54 0.05
CA SER A 132 2.56 -11.24 0.43
C SER A 132 1.55 -10.73 -0.60
N ALA A 133 0.47 -10.09 -0.13
CA ALA A 133 -0.52 -9.41 -0.95
C ALA A 133 -0.75 -8.02 -0.37
N HIS A 134 -0.07 -7.03 -0.93
CA HIS A 134 -0.11 -5.65 -0.44
C HIS A 134 -1.10 -4.81 -1.25
N PRO A 135 -2.24 -4.40 -0.68
CA PRO A 135 -3.10 -3.41 -1.31
C PRO A 135 -2.40 -2.04 -1.24
N LEU A 136 -2.15 -1.43 -2.41
CA LEU A 136 -1.44 -0.16 -2.52
C LEU A 136 -2.38 1.01 -2.19
N ILE A 137 -2.72 1.11 -0.91
CA ILE A 137 -3.62 2.14 -0.39
C ILE A 137 -3.39 2.36 1.11
N ALA A 138 -3.63 3.58 1.58
CA ALA A 138 -3.60 3.89 3.00
C ALA A 138 -4.89 3.44 3.70
N VAL A 139 -4.83 2.35 4.46
CA VAL A 139 -5.96 1.87 5.26
C VAL A 139 -5.94 2.57 6.62
N SER A 140 -6.77 3.61 6.76
CA SER A 140 -6.83 4.43 7.98
C SER A 140 -7.83 3.92 9.02
N ASP A 141 -8.89 3.23 8.58
CA ASP A 141 -10.01 2.77 9.40
C ASP A 141 -10.50 1.40 8.92
N PRO A 142 -10.81 0.43 9.81
CA PRO A 142 -11.41 -0.84 9.42
C PRO A 142 -12.81 -0.68 8.81
N LEU A 143 -13.48 0.44 9.06
CA LEU A 143 -14.81 0.78 8.53
C LEU A 143 -14.77 1.76 7.36
N MET A 144 -13.60 1.99 6.77
CA MET A 144 -13.45 2.86 5.59
C MET A 144 -14.42 2.49 4.46
N ASP A 145 -14.67 3.43 3.56
CA ASP A 145 -15.46 3.19 2.36
C ASP A 145 -14.80 2.12 1.49
N LEU A 146 -15.55 1.06 1.18
CA LEU A 146 -15.05 -0.06 0.36
C LEU A 146 -14.79 0.36 -1.09
N GLY A 147 -15.45 1.39 -1.60
CA GLY A 147 -15.20 1.95 -2.93
C GLY A 147 -13.75 2.42 -3.10
N VAL A 148 -13.10 2.85 -2.03
CA VAL A 148 -11.67 3.23 -2.04
C VAL A 148 -10.78 2.00 -2.26
N LEU A 149 -11.16 0.83 -1.73
CA LEU A 149 -10.44 -0.42 -1.96
C LEU A 149 -10.59 -0.94 -3.39
N GLU A 150 -11.70 -0.67 -4.07
CA GLU A 150 -11.93 -1.13 -5.45
C GLU A 150 -10.92 -0.59 -6.46
N GLY A 151 -10.44 0.65 -6.25
CA GLY A 151 -9.43 1.28 -7.10
C GLY A 151 -7.99 0.89 -6.77
N ALA A 152 -7.76 0.21 -5.65
CA ALA A 152 -6.41 -0.11 -5.20
C ALA A 152 -5.79 -1.23 -6.05
N HIS A 153 -4.55 -1.02 -6.51
CA HIS A 153 -3.75 -2.12 -7.06
C HIS A 153 -3.31 -3.04 -5.93
N ILE A 154 -3.24 -4.35 -6.18
CA ILE A 154 -2.72 -5.33 -5.23
C ILE A 154 -1.43 -5.91 -5.78
N THR A 155 -0.36 -5.80 -5.03
CA THR A 155 0.95 -6.34 -5.40
C THR A 155 1.21 -7.63 -4.66
N LEU A 156 1.49 -8.68 -5.44
CA LEU A 156 1.76 -10.05 -4.99
C LEU A 156 3.27 -10.34 -5.06
N GLU A 157 3.76 -11.12 -4.12
CA GLU A 157 5.13 -11.64 -4.10
C GLU A 157 5.14 -12.91 -3.23
N GLY A 158 6.00 -13.90 -3.53
CA GLY A 158 6.17 -15.12 -2.76
C GLY A 158 6.26 -16.38 -3.62
N ASP A 159 5.96 -17.52 -3.01
CA ASP A 159 5.98 -18.82 -3.67
C ASP A 159 5.00 -18.85 -4.86
N THR A 160 5.38 -19.51 -5.94
CA THR A 160 4.56 -19.58 -7.16
C THR A 160 3.15 -20.12 -6.85
N GLU A 161 3.04 -21.19 -6.09
CA GLU A 161 1.78 -21.81 -5.72
C GLU A 161 0.89 -20.87 -4.90
N ALA A 162 1.49 -20.07 -4.00
CA ALA A 162 0.77 -19.09 -3.20
C ALA A 162 0.30 -17.91 -4.05
N VAL A 163 1.15 -17.40 -4.94
CA VAL A 163 0.82 -16.30 -5.84
C VAL A 163 -0.31 -16.72 -6.80
N ASP A 164 -0.27 -17.94 -7.34
CA ASP A 164 -1.30 -18.44 -8.23
C ASP A 164 -2.64 -18.62 -7.49
N ALA A 165 -2.64 -19.14 -6.27
CA ALA A 165 -3.84 -19.25 -5.44
C ALA A 165 -4.43 -17.86 -5.10
N LEU A 166 -3.59 -16.87 -4.78
CA LEU A 166 -4.03 -15.50 -4.55
C LEU A 166 -4.59 -14.86 -5.83
N ARG A 167 -3.99 -15.09 -7.00
CA ARG A 167 -4.53 -14.62 -8.27
C ARG A 167 -5.91 -15.20 -8.55
N GLU A 168 -6.10 -16.49 -8.30
CA GLU A 168 -7.41 -17.15 -8.44
C GLU A 168 -8.42 -16.55 -7.46
N LEU A 169 -8.09 -16.45 -6.17
CA LEU A 169 -8.94 -15.85 -5.13
C LEU A 169 -9.42 -14.45 -5.52
N LEU A 170 -8.49 -13.62 -6.00
CA LEU A 170 -8.72 -12.19 -6.27
C LEU A 170 -9.21 -11.92 -7.71
N SER A 171 -9.34 -12.95 -8.55
CA SER A 171 -9.65 -12.82 -10.00
C SER A 171 -10.97 -12.10 -10.29
N ASN A 172 -11.94 -12.18 -9.39
CA ASN A 172 -13.25 -11.56 -9.54
C ASN A 172 -13.32 -10.12 -8.94
N LEU A 173 -12.23 -9.65 -8.35
CA LEU A 173 -12.14 -8.28 -7.85
C LEU A 173 -11.74 -7.32 -9.00
N PRO A 174 -12.21 -6.06 -8.96
CA PRO A 174 -11.83 -5.06 -9.96
C PRO A 174 -10.37 -4.58 -9.80
N ASN A 175 -9.67 -5.06 -8.79
CA ASN A 175 -8.32 -4.65 -8.43
C ASN A 175 -7.28 -5.15 -9.43
N PRO A 176 -6.47 -4.29 -10.07
CA PRO A 176 -5.34 -4.75 -10.86
C PRO A 176 -4.31 -5.48 -10.01
N LEU A 177 -3.87 -6.67 -10.46
CA LEU A 177 -2.88 -7.49 -9.78
C LEU A 177 -1.53 -7.38 -10.45
N HIS A 178 -0.49 -7.09 -9.67
CA HIS A 178 0.90 -7.05 -10.10
C HIS A 178 1.72 -8.07 -9.32
N THR A 179 2.75 -8.64 -9.93
CA THR A 179 3.74 -9.46 -9.22
C THR A 179 5.09 -8.78 -9.31
N ILE A 180 5.81 -8.78 -8.20
CA ILE A 180 7.19 -8.28 -8.09
C ILE A 180 8.08 -9.37 -7.50
N ASP A 181 9.38 -9.25 -7.71
CA ASP A 181 10.37 -10.13 -7.10
C ASP A 181 10.64 -9.72 -5.64
N GLU A 182 11.05 -10.70 -4.83
CA GLU A 182 11.42 -10.50 -3.42
C GLU A 182 12.37 -9.31 -3.23
N GLY A 183 13.43 -9.23 -4.05
CA GLY A 183 14.44 -8.17 -3.99
C GLY A 183 13.91 -6.76 -4.29
N ASP A 184 12.70 -6.64 -4.82
CA ASP A 184 12.08 -5.36 -5.17
C ASP A 184 11.19 -4.79 -4.07
N LYS A 185 10.80 -5.57 -3.07
CA LYS A 185 9.84 -5.16 -2.01
C LYS A 185 10.22 -3.84 -1.34
N VAL A 186 11.45 -3.68 -0.90
CA VAL A 186 11.89 -2.46 -0.20
C VAL A 186 11.81 -1.23 -1.13
N ARG A 187 12.27 -1.37 -2.38
CA ARG A 187 12.22 -0.30 -3.37
C ARG A 187 10.78 0.06 -3.76
N TYR A 188 9.94 -0.94 -3.94
CA TYR A 188 8.52 -0.78 -4.18
C TYR A 188 7.83 -0.03 -3.02
N HIS A 189 8.09 -0.43 -1.78
CA HIS A 189 7.51 0.24 -0.62
C HIS A 189 8.02 1.67 -0.45
N ALA A 190 9.29 1.93 -0.72
CA ALA A 190 9.84 3.28 -0.72
C ALA A 190 9.11 4.19 -1.73
N ALA A 191 8.75 3.67 -2.92
CA ALA A 191 7.94 4.41 -3.89
C ALA A 191 6.53 4.73 -3.33
N ALA A 192 5.89 3.77 -2.67
CA ALA A 192 4.60 3.99 -2.03
C ALA A 192 4.67 5.06 -0.92
N VAL A 193 5.72 5.03 -0.09
CA VAL A 193 5.95 6.02 0.97
C VAL A 193 6.23 7.41 0.40
N LEU A 194 7.01 7.51 -0.70
CA LEU A 194 7.22 8.77 -1.40
C LEU A 194 5.92 9.39 -1.91
N ALA A 195 5.00 8.56 -2.43
CA ALA A 195 3.73 9.03 -2.97
C ALA A 195 2.63 9.26 -1.92
N SER A 196 2.84 8.88 -0.69
CA SER A 196 1.85 8.98 0.39
C SER A 196 2.37 9.77 1.60
N ASN A 197 3.05 9.10 2.53
CA ASN A 197 3.45 9.69 3.81
C ASN A 197 4.42 10.87 3.65
N LEU A 198 5.41 10.76 2.75
CA LEU A 198 6.42 11.81 2.57
C LEU A 198 5.88 13.08 1.91
N VAL A 199 4.76 13.01 1.19
CA VAL A 199 4.08 14.20 0.67
C VAL A 199 3.65 15.15 1.79
N LEU A 200 3.35 14.64 2.99
CA LEU A 200 2.93 15.48 4.12
C LEU A 200 4.04 16.42 4.60
N ALA A 201 5.31 16.07 4.41
CA ALA A 201 6.42 16.91 4.88
C ALA A 201 6.49 18.27 4.19
N PRO A 202 6.50 18.38 2.83
CA PRO A 202 6.45 19.67 2.16
C PRO A 202 5.13 20.42 2.41
N LEU A 203 3.99 19.72 2.56
CA LEU A 203 2.71 20.38 2.86
C LEU A 203 2.71 21.03 4.25
N ALA A 204 3.21 20.34 5.27
CA ALA A 204 3.35 20.91 6.61
C ALA A 204 4.35 22.07 6.65
N ALA A 205 5.43 22.02 5.85
CA ALA A 205 6.34 23.13 5.72
C ALA A 205 5.68 24.36 5.06
N ALA A 206 4.89 24.15 4.00
CA ALA A 206 4.15 25.20 3.34
C ALA A 206 3.12 25.87 4.27
N GLU A 207 2.37 25.06 5.04
CA GLU A 207 1.41 25.56 6.05
C GLU A 207 2.11 26.46 7.08
N ARG A 208 3.26 26.03 7.66
CA ARG A 208 4.04 26.86 8.60
C ARG A 208 4.51 28.16 7.98
N LEU A 209 4.96 28.14 6.73
CA LEU A 209 5.37 29.36 6.03
C LEU A 209 4.20 30.33 5.83
N MET A 210 3.03 29.84 5.42
CA MET A 210 1.81 30.66 5.29
C MET A 210 1.42 31.28 6.63
N THR A 211 1.46 30.49 7.71
CA THR A 211 1.17 30.96 9.07
C THR A 211 2.17 32.07 9.49
N SER A 212 3.44 31.93 9.14
CA SER A 212 4.44 32.99 9.40
C SER A 212 4.19 34.28 8.60
N CYS A 213 3.42 34.23 7.53
CA CYS A 213 2.96 35.37 6.75
C CYS A 213 1.63 35.96 7.25
N GLY A 214 1.10 35.45 8.37
CA GLY A 214 -0.10 36.02 9.02
C GLY A 214 -1.40 35.31 8.73
N PHE A 215 -1.39 34.17 8.01
CA PHE A 215 -2.57 33.31 7.89
C PHE A 215 -2.79 32.55 9.21
N ASP A 216 -4.03 32.29 9.59
CA ASP A 216 -4.28 31.26 10.59
C ASP A 216 -4.13 29.86 9.96
N GLU A 217 -4.05 28.81 10.79
CA GLU A 217 -3.82 27.43 10.31
C GLU A 217 -4.93 26.92 9.38
N HIS A 218 -6.17 27.30 9.61
CA HIS A 218 -7.30 26.89 8.77
C HIS A 218 -7.22 27.57 7.41
N ASP A 219 -7.07 28.89 7.39
CA ASP A 219 -6.97 29.71 6.18
C ASP A 219 -5.74 29.30 5.34
N ALA A 220 -4.61 28.96 6.00
CA ALA A 220 -3.42 28.46 5.30
C ALA A 220 -3.71 27.15 4.53
N ARG A 221 -4.40 26.19 5.16
CA ARG A 221 -4.78 24.95 4.50
C ARG A 221 -5.76 25.16 3.35
N GLU A 222 -6.81 25.97 3.56
CA GLU A 222 -7.76 26.32 2.52
C GLU A 222 -7.11 26.99 1.31
N ALA A 223 -6.19 27.93 1.55
CA ALA A 223 -5.45 28.62 0.48
C ALA A 223 -4.53 27.68 -0.31
N LEU A 224 -3.91 26.70 0.36
CA LEU A 224 -3.01 25.73 -0.27
C LEU A 224 -3.74 24.60 -0.99
N GLU A 225 -4.96 24.23 -0.58
CA GLU A 225 -5.71 23.09 -1.13
C GLU A 225 -5.82 23.10 -2.66
N PRO A 226 -6.22 24.21 -3.35
CA PRO A 226 -6.32 24.22 -4.80
C PRO A 226 -4.98 23.99 -5.51
N LEU A 227 -3.88 24.47 -4.94
CA LEU A 227 -2.52 24.26 -5.48
C LEU A 227 -2.12 22.79 -5.37
N VAL A 228 -2.37 22.17 -4.22
CA VAL A 228 -2.03 20.75 -3.97
C VAL A 228 -2.85 19.85 -4.90
N ARG A 229 -4.18 20.01 -4.89
CA ARG A 229 -5.08 19.18 -5.74
C ARG A 229 -4.75 19.37 -7.22
N GLY A 230 -4.58 20.61 -7.67
CA GLY A 230 -4.27 20.88 -9.07
C GLY A 230 -2.97 20.21 -9.55
N ASN A 231 -1.92 20.18 -8.72
CA ASN A 231 -0.67 19.47 -9.06
C ASN A 231 -0.83 17.93 -9.05
N VAL A 232 -1.56 17.38 -8.07
CA VAL A 232 -1.85 15.94 -7.99
C VAL A 232 -2.69 15.49 -9.19
N ASP A 233 -3.76 16.20 -9.51
CA ASP A 233 -4.63 15.90 -10.65
C ASP A 233 -3.85 16.00 -11.97
N ALA A 234 -3.00 17.01 -12.11
CA ALA A 234 -2.14 17.17 -13.27
C ALA A 234 -1.13 16.02 -13.42
N PHE A 235 -0.54 15.57 -12.31
CA PHE A 235 0.34 14.40 -12.29
C PHE A 235 -0.39 13.13 -12.72
N CYS A 236 -1.56 12.87 -12.15
CA CYS A 236 -2.38 11.70 -12.50
C CYS A 236 -2.80 11.69 -13.98
N ALA A 237 -3.11 12.86 -14.53
CA ALA A 237 -3.55 12.99 -15.92
C ALA A 237 -2.42 12.98 -16.97
N ARG A 238 -1.21 13.48 -16.62
CA ARG A 238 -0.18 13.83 -17.61
C ARG A 238 1.26 13.43 -17.26
N SER A 239 1.50 12.78 -16.14
CA SER A 239 2.81 12.50 -15.56
C SER A 239 3.51 13.75 -14.94
N ALA A 240 4.61 13.53 -14.20
CA ALA A 240 5.39 14.62 -13.57
C ALA A 240 5.94 15.62 -14.62
N VAL A 241 6.43 15.13 -15.76
CA VAL A 241 6.96 15.97 -16.84
C VAL A 241 5.88 16.87 -17.42
N GLY A 242 4.69 16.31 -17.67
CA GLY A 242 3.55 17.08 -18.21
C GLY A 242 2.92 18.04 -17.19
N ALA A 243 3.00 17.73 -15.89
CA ALA A 243 2.43 18.54 -14.82
C ALA A 243 3.32 19.69 -14.36
N LEU A 244 4.66 19.56 -14.48
CA LEU A 244 5.61 20.52 -13.94
C LEU A 244 5.39 21.94 -14.51
N THR A 245 5.27 22.90 -13.60
CA THR A 245 5.20 24.36 -13.86
C THR A 245 6.06 25.10 -12.84
N GLY A 246 6.06 26.42 -12.87
CA GLY A 246 6.70 27.24 -11.86
C GLY A 246 8.14 27.65 -12.16
N PRO A 247 8.89 28.21 -11.18
CA PRO A 247 10.19 28.82 -11.42
C PRO A 247 11.25 27.83 -11.90
N VAL A 248 11.26 26.60 -11.39
CA VAL A 248 12.22 25.57 -11.82
C VAL A 248 11.98 25.20 -13.30
N GLU A 249 10.72 24.98 -13.70
CA GLU A 249 10.36 24.69 -15.08
C GLU A 249 10.83 25.81 -16.04
N ARG A 250 10.66 27.08 -15.64
CA ARG A 250 11.07 28.24 -16.43
C ARG A 250 12.55 28.57 -16.35
N ASN A 251 13.33 27.86 -15.50
CA ASN A 251 14.73 28.14 -15.19
C ASN A 251 14.92 29.54 -14.59
N ASP A 252 14.02 29.96 -13.69
CA ASP A 252 14.01 31.27 -13.06
C ASP A 252 14.90 31.26 -11.80
N VAL A 253 16.20 31.40 -12.04
CA VAL A 253 17.25 31.37 -11.02
C VAL A 253 17.01 32.45 -9.95
N ALA A 254 16.66 33.69 -10.37
CA ALA A 254 16.51 34.82 -9.45
C ALA A 254 15.38 34.57 -8.43
N THR A 255 14.26 33.97 -8.86
CA THR A 255 13.16 33.60 -7.96
C THR A 255 13.61 32.54 -6.96
N VAL A 256 14.31 31.48 -7.42
CA VAL A 256 14.78 30.41 -6.53
C VAL A 256 15.78 30.93 -5.50
N GLU A 257 16.74 31.77 -5.91
CA GLU A 257 17.67 32.45 -4.97
C GLU A 257 16.95 33.34 -3.94
N GLY A 258 15.92 34.08 -4.38
CA GLY A 258 15.08 34.87 -3.49
C GLY A 258 14.40 34.01 -2.43
N HIS A 259 13.82 32.85 -2.84
CA HIS A 259 13.21 31.89 -1.90
C HIS A 259 14.26 31.37 -0.90
N LEU A 260 15.43 30.93 -1.39
CA LEU A 260 16.48 30.40 -0.54
C LEU A 260 16.97 31.41 0.50
N ARG A 261 17.25 32.66 0.10
CA ARG A 261 17.65 33.72 1.05
C ARG A 261 16.59 33.94 2.14
N ALA A 262 15.32 33.96 1.77
CA ALA A 262 14.23 34.12 2.72
C ALA A 262 14.12 32.95 3.68
N LEU A 263 14.20 31.69 3.15
CA LEU A 263 14.09 30.46 3.93
C LEU A 263 15.30 30.26 4.85
N ASP A 264 16.53 30.52 4.38
CA ASP A 264 17.76 30.41 5.19
C ASP A 264 17.72 31.36 6.40
N ALA A 265 17.13 32.53 6.23
CA ALA A 265 16.98 33.51 7.31
C ALA A 265 15.85 33.16 8.30
N HIS A 266 14.79 32.49 7.84
CA HIS A 266 13.56 32.25 8.62
C HIS A 266 13.42 30.82 9.17
N ASP A 267 13.64 29.82 8.33
CA ASP A 267 13.49 28.38 8.65
C ASP A 267 14.54 27.55 7.89
N PRO A 268 15.75 27.40 8.45
CA PRO A 268 16.82 26.64 7.80
C PRO A 268 16.47 25.15 7.56
N ALA A 269 15.53 24.58 8.32
CA ALA A 269 15.08 23.19 8.09
C ALA A 269 14.24 23.10 6.82
N THR A 270 13.31 24.03 6.64
CA THR A 270 12.54 24.15 5.39
C THR A 270 13.42 24.54 4.21
N ALA A 271 14.46 25.36 4.40
CA ALA A 271 15.43 25.67 3.35
C ALA A 271 16.13 24.40 2.80
N ARG A 272 16.57 23.50 3.68
CA ARG A 272 17.17 22.21 3.25
C ARG A 272 16.18 21.35 2.46
N LEU A 273 14.93 21.24 2.93
CA LEU A 273 13.89 20.53 2.21
C LEU A 273 13.62 21.13 0.83
N TYR A 274 13.53 22.47 0.76
CA TYR A 274 13.32 23.20 -0.48
C TYR A 274 14.45 22.93 -1.50
N ARG A 275 15.72 22.96 -1.08
CA ARG A 275 16.88 22.62 -1.92
C ARG A 275 16.76 21.20 -2.49
N ALA A 276 16.52 20.21 -1.62
CA ALA A 276 16.43 18.83 -2.04
C ALA A 276 15.31 18.59 -3.06
N LEU A 277 14.13 19.16 -2.82
CA LEU A 277 12.98 19.05 -3.74
C LEU A 277 13.24 19.81 -5.05
N THR A 278 13.84 21.01 -4.99
CA THR A 278 14.18 21.79 -6.18
C THR A 278 15.20 21.06 -7.04
N PHE A 279 16.21 20.44 -6.43
CA PHE A 279 17.18 19.62 -7.15
C PHE A 279 16.52 18.45 -7.88
N ALA A 280 15.60 17.75 -7.23
CA ALA A 280 14.83 16.66 -7.89
C ALA A 280 13.97 17.18 -9.04
N LEU A 281 13.37 18.38 -8.91
CA LEU A 281 12.58 19.00 -10.00
C LEU A 281 13.41 19.40 -11.21
N ILE A 282 14.71 19.70 -11.05
CA ILE A 282 15.60 20.00 -12.20
C ILE A 282 15.65 18.82 -13.15
N GLY A 283 15.73 17.57 -12.67
CA GLY A 283 15.70 16.38 -13.52
C GLY A 283 14.41 16.27 -14.34
N ILE A 284 13.26 16.60 -13.74
CA ILE A 284 11.97 16.63 -14.44
C ILE A 284 11.92 17.76 -15.46
N ALA A 285 12.45 18.95 -15.12
CA ALA A 285 12.52 20.10 -16.01
C ALA A 285 13.43 19.85 -17.21
N GLN A 286 14.57 19.17 -17.03
CA GLN A 286 15.46 18.74 -18.09
C GLN A 286 14.77 17.74 -19.05
N ALA A 287 14.00 16.80 -18.51
CA ALA A 287 13.22 15.88 -19.34
C ALA A 287 12.15 16.62 -20.17
N LYS A 288 11.56 17.68 -19.62
CA LYS A 288 10.58 18.53 -20.33
C LYS A 288 11.23 19.44 -21.38
N HIS A 289 12.42 19.95 -21.12
CA HIS A 289 13.16 20.88 -21.96
C HIS A 289 14.61 20.42 -22.18
N PRO A 290 14.86 19.39 -23.02
CA PRO A 290 16.17 18.76 -23.17
C PRO A 290 17.31 19.69 -23.60
N ASN A 291 16.97 20.79 -24.27
CA ASN A 291 17.94 21.77 -24.78
C ASN A 291 18.19 22.96 -23.85
N ARG A 292 17.57 22.99 -22.66
CA ARG A 292 17.75 24.07 -21.70
C ARG A 292 18.82 23.72 -20.68
N ASP A 293 19.74 24.64 -20.44
CA ASP A 293 20.80 24.48 -19.44
C ASP A 293 20.30 24.90 -18.04
N TYR A 294 20.32 23.99 -17.08
CA TYR A 294 19.96 24.21 -15.68
C TYR A 294 21.17 24.25 -14.73
N ALA A 295 22.41 24.30 -15.26
CA ALA A 295 23.62 24.24 -14.44
C ALA A 295 23.68 25.38 -13.41
N LEU A 296 23.33 26.60 -13.83
CA LEU A 296 23.31 27.75 -12.93
C LEU A 296 22.27 27.58 -11.81
N LEU A 297 21.07 27.08 -12.13
CA LEU A 297 20.05 26.81 -11.13
C LEU A 297 20.49 25.71 -10.16
N ALA A 298 21.14 24.67 -10.65
CA ALA A 298 21.68 23.61 -9.80
C ALA A 298 22.75 24.13 -8.84
N ALA A 299 23.66 24.98 -9.32
CA ALA A 299 24.71 25.59 -8.49
C ALA A 299 24.17 26.48 -7.37
N THR A 300 22.98 27.07 -7.50
CA THR A 300 22.36 27.86 -6.40
C THR A 300 21.84 27.03 -5.24
N LEU A 301 21.75 25.70 -5.43
CA LEU A 301 21.24 24.78 -4.40
C LEU A 301 22.33 24.20 -3.49
N GLU A 302 23.60 24.40 -3.81
CA GLU A 302 24.76 24.02 -3.00
C GLU A 302 24.95 25.00 -1.83
#